data_8e4f2ccca7cdbb8a1abb387f42fa07b2
#
_entry.id   8e4f2ccca7cdbb8a1abb387f42fa07b2
#
_cell.length_a   1.000
_cell.length_b   1.000
_cell.length_c   1.000
_cell.angle_alpha   90.00
_cell.angle_beta   90.00
_cell.angle_gamma   90.00
#
_symmetry.space_group_name_H-M   'P 1'
#
loop_
_entity.id
_entity.type
_entity.pdbx_description
1 polymer ?
#
loop_
_entity_poly.entity_id
_entity_poly.type
_entity_poly.pdbx_seq_one_letter_code
_entity_poly.pdbx_strand_id
1 'polypeptide(L)'
;LLIGAPILMSEFIIGRHAKKDAIRAYTAISPKQGWKLLGIGGVAASLLLLSFYSVVGGWILSYLSRALFGMVTANGQFEQLFGQIIENPIESLVAQIIFMILTILVVQGGIHKGIERASKVMMPALFLLFLMLAIRSLTLDGAMEGVKFLLQPDFGKLSTESLLEALGQAFFALSVGLSVMVTYASYLNDSEDLSRSALSVVGLNIIISILAGLVIFPAVFALGFDPTSGPGLVFVVLPAVFNELAFGGVFFFIFMILLLFATLTSAFSILEITVSVISRENPSRRKRSTWIAGFVTFLVGIPSALSFGILSDFTLFGKTIFDLADYITSNLALPLGSLFISLFVGYAMDRKAIYNELQKGSAISVSFFKAWYFTVRYLCPIAILAVLFYSVG
;
A
#
# COMPACT_ATOMS: atom_id res chain seq x y z
N LEU A 1 -12.56 -8.91 2.62
CA LEU A 1 -12.46 -10.17 3.38
C LEU A 1 -12.58 -11.42 2.50
N LEU A 2 -13.67 -11.57 1.73
CA LEU A 2 -13.98 -12.79 0.99
C LEU A 2 -12.98 -13.16 -0.12
N ILE A 3 -12.32 -12.18 -0.72
CA ILE A 3 -11.38 -12.38 -1.83
C ILE A 3 -9.94 -12.03 -1.40
N GLY A 4 -9.73 -10.88 -0.79
CA GLY A 4 -8.39 -10.42 -0.43
C GLY A 4 -7.70 -11.30 0.63
N ALA A 5 -8.41 -11.72 1.69
CA ALA A 5 -7.84 -12.58 2.73
C ALA A 5 -7.41 -13.97 2.22
N PRO A 6 -8.19 -14.69 1.39
CA PRO A 6 -7.72 -15.94 0.77
C PRO A 6 -6.48 -15.78 -0.09
N ILE A 7 -6.34 -14.67 -0.85
CA ILE A 7 -5.15 -14.42 -1.67
C ILE A 7 -3.95 -14.09 -0.79
N LEU A 8 -4.13 -13.24 0.23
CA LEU A 8 -3.11 -12.94 1.22
C LEU A 8 -2.55 -14.21 1.88
N MET A 9 -3.44 -15.11 2.31
CA MET A 9 -3.06 -16.40 2.88
C MET A 9 -2.34 -17.29 1.85
N SER A 10 -2.71 -17.20 0.57
CA SER A 10 -2.02 -17.89 -0.53
C SER A 10 -0.57 -17.41 -0.67
N GLU A 11 -0.32 -16.10 -0.60
CA GLU A 11 1.04 -15.54 -0.62
C GLU A 11 1.85 -16.01 0.60
N PHE A 12 1.25 -16.03 1.79
CA PHE A 12 1.92 -16.57 2.99
C PHE A 12 2.33 -18.02 2.83
N ILE A 13 1.47 -18.87 2.27
CA ILE A 13 1.76 -20.28 2.02
C ILE A 13 2.92 -20.41 1.04
N ILE A 14 2.90 -19.69 -0.08
CA ILE A 14 3.97 -19.73 -1.07
C ILE A 14 5.31 -19.32 -0.43
N GLY A 15 5.34 -18.19 0.27
CA GLY A 15 6.55 -17.64 0.86
C GLY A 15 7.16 -18.56 1.93
N ARG A 16 6.34 -18.98 2.91
CA ARG A 16 6.82 -19.83 4.00
C ARG A 16 7.20 -21.23 3.53
N HIS A 17 6.47 -21.81 2.58
CA HIS A 17 6.77 -23.12 2.03
C HIS A 17 8.08 -23.10 1.22
N ALA A 18 8.31 -22.08 0.40
CA ALA A 18 9.48 -21.99 -0.45
C ALA A 18 10.74 -21.53 0.30
N LYS A 19 10.62 -20.68 1.34
CA LYS A 19 11.76 -20.04 2.03
C LYS A 19 12.75 -19.39 1.06
N LYS A 20 12.23 -18.75 0.00
CA LYS A 20 12.99 -18.11 -1.08
C LYS A 20 12.44 -16.73 -1.39
N ASP A 21 13.24 -15.90 -2.10
CA ASP A 21 12.76 -14.63 -2.63
C ASP A 21 11.58 -14.80 -3.61
N ALA A 22 10.92 -13.68 -3.90
CA ALA A 22 9.71 -13.63 -4.73
C ALA A 22 9.83 -14.32 -6.10
N ILE A 23 11.01 -14.34 -6.73
CA ILE A 23 11.20 -14.98 -8.04
C ILE A 23 11.45 -16.48 -7.88
N ARG A 24 12.33 -16.86 -6.94
CA ARG A 24 12.74 -18.24 -6.74
C ARG A 24 11.68 -19.08 -6.02
N ALA A 25 10.77 -18.44 -5.27
CA ALA A 25 9.70 -19.14 -4.56
C ALA A 25 8.82 -19.95 -5.52
N TYR A 26 8.38 -19.36 -6.62
CA TYR A 26 7.51 -20.04 -7.58
C TYR A 26 8.21 -21.20 -8.29
N THR A 27 9.47 -21.02 -8.66
CA THR A 27 10.24 -22.07 -9.35
C THR A 27 10.65 -23.21 -8.42
N ALA A 28 10.85 -22.95 -7.15
CA ALA A 28 11.14 -23.97 -6.14
C ALA A 28 9.93 -24.91 -5.89
N ILE A 29 8.72 -24.35 -5.96
CA ILE A 29 7.47 -25.11 -5.74
C ILE A 29 7.04 -25.83 -7.01
N SER A 30 7.11 -25.17 -8.17
CA SER A 30 6.72 -25.73 -9.46
C SER A 30 7.81 -25.51 -10.50
N PRO A 31 8.45 -26.56 -11.03
CA PRO A 31 9.57 -26.43 -11.97
C PRO A 31 9.14 -25.95 -13.38
N LYS A 32 7.84 -25.75 -13.62
CA LYS A 32 7.34 -25.20 -14.88
C LYS A 32 7.84 -23.77 -15.04
N GLN A 33 8.61 -23.50 -16.11
CA GLN A 33 9.29 -22.20 -16.32
C GLN A 33 8.34 -21.00 -16.37
N GLY A 34 7.09 -21.15 -16.78
CA GLY A 34 6.10 -20.07 -16.85
C GLY A 34 5.85 -19.36 -15.51
N TRP A 35 5.90 -20.09 -14.39
CA TRP A 35 5.64 -19.52 -13.07
C TRP A 35 6.73 -18.56 -12.57
N LYS A 36 7.94 -18.64 -13.14
CA LYS A 36 9.00 -17.65 -12.88
C LYS A 36 8.57 -16.24 -13.29
N LEU A 37 7.77 -16.11 -14.35
CA LEU A 37 7.28 -14.82 -14.84
C LEU A 37 6.38 -14.12 -13.80
N LEU A 38 5.64 -14.88 -13.00
CA LEU A 38 4.83 -14.31 -11.92
C LEU A 38 5.70 -13.58 -10.88
N GLY A 39 6.80 -14.20 -10.45
CA GLY A 39 7.75 -13.55 -9.54
C GLY A 39 8.44 -12.35 -10.15
N ILE A 40 8.85 -12.45 -11.42
CA ILE A 40 9.46 -11.31 -12.14
C ILE A 40 8.46 -10.16 -12.29
N GLY A 41 7.22 -10.46 -12.65
CA GLY A 41 6.12 -9.48 -12.75
C GLY A 41 5.85 -8.79 -11.42
N GLY A 42 5.79 -9.53 -10.31
CA GLY A 42 5.63 -8.99 -8.97
C GLY A 42 6.75 -8.03 -8.58
N VAL A 43 8.02 -8.40 -8.85
CA VAL A 43 9.18 -7.52 -8.58
C VAL A 43 9.15 -6.27 -9.47
N ALA A 44 8.85 -6.39 -10.75
CA ALA A 44 8.75 -5.25 -11.66
C ALA A 44 7.62 -4.29 -11.26
N ALA A 45 6.46 -4.84 -10.91
CA ALA A 45 5.31 -4.05 -10.43
C ALA A 45 5.61 -3.37 -9.09
N SER A 46 6.31 -4.04 -8.16
CA SER A 46 6.72 -3.43 -6.89
C SER A 46 7.72 -2.29 -7.08
N LEU A 47 8.66 -2.43 -8.03
CA LEU A 47 9.59 -1.37 -8.37
C LEU A 47 8.85 -0.16 -8.98
N LEU A 48 7.93 -0.42 -9.92
CA LEU A 48 7.10 0.63 -10.52
C LEU A 48 6.22 1.32 -9.47
N LEU A 49 5.57 0.55 -8.58
CA LEU A 49 4.79 1.11 -7.46
C LEU A 49 5.64 2.04 -6.60
N LEU A 50 6.79 1.58 -6.12
CA LEU A 50 7.62 2.38 -5.24
C LEU A 50 8.19 3.62 -5.95
N SER A 51 8.39 3.57 -7.27
CA SER A 51 8.93 4.68 -8.04
C SER A 51 8.02 5.91 -7.98
N PHE A 52 6.71 5.80 -8.23
CA PHE A 52 5.79 6.92 -8.09
C PHE A 52 5.33 7.15 -6.65
N TYR A 53 5.22 6.11 -5.84
CA TYR A 53 4.88 6.22 -4.42
C TYR A 53 5.91 7.04 -3.63
N SER A 54 7.20 6.95 -4.01
CA SER A 54 8.26 7.77 -3.42
C SER A 54 8.10 9.27 -3.73
N VAL A 55 7.45 9.63 -4.84
CA VAL A 55 7.11 11.01 -5.18
C VAL A 55 6.05 11.54 -4.23
N VAL A 56 4.99 10.75 -3.97
CA VAL A 56 3.97 11.10 -2.96
C VAL A 56 4.59 11.25 -1.58
N GLY A 57 5.50 10.33 -1.19
CA GLY A 57 6.29 10.46 0.04
C GLY A 57 7.11 11.75 0.09
N GLY A 58 7.64 12.18 -1.05
CA GLY A 58 8.30 13.48 -1.21
C GLY A 58 7.36 14.66 -0.97
N TRP A 59 6.14 14.63 -1.52
CA TRP A 59 5.14 15.69 -1.28
C TRP A 59 4.81 15.81 0.22
N ILE A 60 4.67 14.69 0.92
CA ILE A 60 4.45 14.70 2.38
C ILE A 60 5.62 15.38 3.10
N LEU A 61 6.86 15.12 2.72
CA LEU A 61 8.04 15.78 3.30
C LEU A 61 8.06 17.28 3.00
N SER A 62 7.67 17.71 1.79
CA SER A 62 7.54 19.12 1.42
C SER A 62 6.47 19.82 2.27
N TYR A 63 5.31 19.20 2.47
CA TYR A 63 4.28 19.73 3.36
C TYR A 63 4.72 19.75 4.83
N LEU A 64 5.36 18.69 5.30
CA LEU A 64 5.87 18.61 6.67
C LEU A 64 6.88 19.71 6.97
N SER A 65 7.79 19.98 6.05
CA SER A 65 8.77 21.08 6.20
C SER A 65 8.07 22.44 6.31
N ARG A 66 7.07 22.70 5.47
CA ARG A 66 6.29 23.96 5.51
C ARG A 66 5.42 24.06 6.77
N ALA A 67 4.85 22.95 7.22
CA ALA A 67 4.05 22.89 8.45
C ALA A 67 4.88 23.27 9.69
N LEU A 68 6.16 22.85 9.75
CA LEU A 68 7.09 23.23 10.82
C LEU A 68 7.27 24.74 10.94
N PHE A 69 7.25 25.46 9.82
CA PHE A 69 7.44 26.93 9.79
C PHE A 69 6.14 27.71 9.72
N GLY A 70 4.98 27.07 9.89
CA GLY A 70 3.66 27.72 9.83
C GLY A 70 3.26 28.22 8.45
N MET A 71 3.96 27.82 7.39
CA MET A 71 3.74 28.36 6.05
C MET A 71 2.51 27.78 5.33
N VAL A 72 1.98 26.64 5.79
CA VAL A 72 0.83 25.98 5.12
C VAL A 72 -0.46 26.75 5.39
N THR A 73 -0.62 27.31 6.57
CA THR A 73 -1.86 27.96 7.02
C THR A 73 -1.90 29.46 6.77
N ALA A 74 -0.78 30.08 6.36
CA ALA A 74 -0.66 31.53 6.32
C ALA A 74 -1.51 32.23 5.24
N ASN A 75 -1.79 31.58 4.11
CA ASN A 75 -2.36 32.25 2.92
C ASN A 75 -3.70 31.69 2.42
N GLY A 76 -4.20 30.55 2.93
CA GLY A 76 -5.47 29.93 2.50
C GLY A 76 -5.52 29.45 1.04
N GLN A 77 -4.39 29.47 0.32
CA GLN A 77 -4.29 29.11 -1.11
C GLN A 77 -3.73 27.69 -1.28
N PHE A 78 -4.44 26.70 -0.75
CA PHE A 78 -3.93 25.32 -0.66
C PHE A 78 -3.75 24.65 -2.02
N GLU A 79 -4.63 24.94 -2.99
CA GLU A 79 -4.53 24.42 -4.35
C GLU A 79 -3.29 24.96 -5.07
N GLN A 80 -3.03 26.27 -4.94
CA GLN A 80 -1.82 26.87 -5.50
C GLN A 80 -0.56 26.34 -4.82
N LEU A 81 -0.59 26.14 -3.51
CA LEU A 81 0.53 25.57 -2.76
C LEU A 81 0.85 24.16 -3.27
N PHE A 82 -0.17 23.32 -3.44
CA PHE A 82 0.00 21.98 -3.98
C PHE A 82 0.55 22.02 -5.40
N GLY A 83 -0.02 22.87 -6.29
CA GLY A 83 0.49 23.09 -7.63
C GLY A 83 1.97 23.47 -7.64
N GLN A 84 2.36 24.48 -6.84
CA GLN A 84 3.77 24.89 -6.72
C GLN A 84 4.72 23.78 -6.30
N ILE A 85 4.30 22.87 -5.41
CA ILE A 85 5.12 21.73 -4.95
C ILE A 85 5.30 20.72 -6.08
N ILE A 86 4.21 20.32 -6.75
CA ILE A 86 4.26 19.24 -7.75
C ILE A 86 4.85 19.72 -9.09
N GLU A 87 4.71 21.00 -9.43
CA GLU A 87 5.27 21.58 -10.65
C GLU A 87 6.76 21.92 -10.54
N ASN A 88 7.27 22.13 -9.32
CA ASN A 88 8.67 22.46 -9.11
C ASN A 88 9.56 21.22 -9.22
N PRO A 89 10.37 21.11 -10.30
CA PRO A 89 11.16 19.91 -10.55
C PRO A 89 12.25 19.67 -9.51
N ILE A 90 12.87 20.75 -9.01
CA ILE A 90 13.95 20.64 -8.02
C ILE A 90 13.38 20.16 -6.69
N GLU A 91 12.29 20.77 -6.26
CA GLU A 91 11.66 20.38 -5.00
C GLU A 91 11.15 18.95 -5.04
N SER A 92 10.43 18.54 -6.09
CA SER A 92 9.92 17.19 -6.27
C SER A 92 11.04 16.15 -6.24
N LEU A 93 12.14 16.38 -6.97
CA LEU A 93 13.26 15.45 -7.01
C LEU A 93 14.03 15.40 -5.68
N VAL A 94 14.29 16.55 -5.04
CA VAL A 94 15.00 16.59 -3.76
C VAL A 94 14.18 15.91 -2.66
N ALA A 95 12.87 16.17 -2.60
CA ALA A 95 11.98 15.55 -1.65
C ALA A 95 11.88 14.01 -1.86
N GLN A 96 11.79 13.56 -3.12
CA GLN A 96 11.83 12.15 -3.48
C GLN A 96 13.15 11.49 -3.05
N ILE A 97 14.31 12.14 -3.30
CA ILE A 97 15.63 11.65 -2.86
C ILE A 97 15.66 11.47 -1.34
N ILE A 98 15.20 12.47 -0.59
CA ILE A 98 15.17 12.41 0.88
C ILE A 98 14.29 11.23 1.34
N PHE A 99 13.11 11.08 0.78
CA PHE A 99 12.21 9.96 1.11
C PHE A 99 12.87 8.60 0.80
N MET A 100 13.51 8.48 -0.36
CA MET A 100 14.23 7.25 -0.73
C MET A 100 15.42 6.96 0.17
N ILE A 101 16.19 7.99 0.57
CA ILE A 101 17.31 7.83 1.53
C ILE A 101 16.77 7.32 2.87
N LEU A 102 15.69 7.90 3.41
CA LEU A 102 15.08 7.43 4.65
C LEU A 102 14.66 5.96 4.55
N THR A 103 14.05 5.58 3.43
CA THR A 103 13.65 4.20 3.15
C THR A 103 14.87 3.27 3.09
N ILE A 104 15.92 3.63 2.34
CA ILE A 104 17.17 2.86 2.20
C ILE A 104 17.86 2.66 3.56
N LEU A 105 17.96 3.71 4.36
CA LEU A 105 18.64 3.66 5.67
C LEU A 105 17.98 2.64 6.62
N VAL A 106 16.66 2.51 6.57
CA VAL A 106 15.95 1.50 7.36
C VAL A 106 16.12 0.11 6.77
N VAL A 107 15.86 -0.06 5.47
CA VAL A 107 15.85 -1.38 4.81
C VAL A 107 17.23 -2.03 4.79
N GLN A 108 18.33 -1.25 4.67
CA GLN A 108 19.70 -1.80 4.72
C GLN A 108 20.05 -2.50 6.03
N GLY A 109 19.37 -2.13 7.13
CA GLY A 109 19.52 -2.78 8.44
C GLY A 109 18.97 -4.20 8.52
N GLY A 110 18.23 -4.65 7.50
CA GLY A 110 17.60 -5.97 7.45
C GLY A 110 16.21 -5.99 8.07
N ILE A 111 15.60 -7.18 8.05
CA ILE A 111 14.24 -7.34 8.55
C ILE A 111 14.19 -7.02 10.06
N HIS A 112 14.98 -7.72 10.88
CA HIS A 112 14.87 -7.59 12.34
C HIS A 112 15.45 -6.27 12.89
N LYS A 113 16.62 -5.84 12.40
CA LYS A 113 17.32 -4.65 12.94
C LYS A 113 16.89 -3.35 12.26
N GLY A 114 16.36 -3.42 11.06
CA GLY A 114 15.89 -2.28 10.29
C GLY A 114 14.35 -2.16 10.33
N ILE A 115 13.69 -2.91 9.45
CA ILE A 115 12.24 -2.79 9.20
C ILE A 115 11.42 -3.06 10.47
N GLU A 116 11.64 -4.19 11.13
CA GLU A 116 10.88 -4.57 12.32
C GLU A 116 11.06 -3.55 13.47
N ARG A 117 12.32 -3.09 13.71
CA ARG A 117 12.61 -2.10 14.75
C ARG A 117 11.93 -0.76 14.45
N ALA A 118 11.99 -0.29 13.21
CA ALA A 118 11.31 0.93 12.79
C ALA A 118 9.79 0.79 12.94
N SER A 119 9.21 -0.30 12.44
CA SER A 119 7.78 -0.55 12.49
C SER A 119 7.26 -0.68 13.94
N LYS A 120 8.01 -1.29 14.85
CA LYS A 120 7.64 -1.39 16.28
C LYS A 120 7.46 -0.04 16.97
N VAL A 121 8.11 1.01 16.47
CA VAL A 121 7.95 2.38 16.98
C VAL A 121 6.89 3.13 16.16
N MET A 122 6.99 3.06 14.84
CA MET A 122 6.15 3.87 13.95
C MET A 122 4.68 3.43 13.95
N MET A 123 4.39 2.12 13.99
CA MET A 123 3.00 1.66 13.93
C MET A 123 2.18 1.98 15.20
N PRO A 124 2.68 1.75 16.44
CA PRO A 124 1.97 2.23 17.63
C PRO A 124 1.82 3.75 17.66
N ALA A 125 2.86 4.50 17.25
CA ALA A 125 2.78 5.96 17.16
C ALA A 125 1.70 6.39 16.17
N LEU A 126 1.66 5.78 14.97
CA LEU A 126 0.64 6.00 13.95
C LEU A 126 -0.78 5.75 14.52
N PHE A 127 -0.99 4.65 15.23
CA PHE A 127 -2.28 4.34 15.85
C PHE A 127 -2.71 5.40 16.87
N LEU A 128 -1.78 5.84 17.75
CA LEU A 128 -2.05 6.89 18.72
C LEU A 128 -2.35 8.25 18.06
N LEU A 129 -1.62 8.58 16.99
CA LEU A 129 -1.87 9.80 16.21
C LEU A 129 -3.24 9.76 15.52
N PHE A 130 -3.64 8.61 14.98
CA PHE A 130 -4.99 8.42 14.44
C PHE A 130 -6.07 8.63 15.50
N LEU A 131 -5.90 8.03 16.68
CA LEU A 131 -6.86 8.20 17.79
C LEU A 131 -6.97 9.67 18.21
N MET A 132 -5.84 10.36 18.37
CA MET A 132 -5.83 11.79 18.76
C MET A 132 -6.58 12.64 17.72
N LEU A 133 -6.29 12.44 16.44
CA LEU A 133 -6.93 13.21 15.38
C LEU A 133 -8.40 12.84 15.20
N ALA A 134 -8.78 11.57 15.36
CA ALA A 134 -10.17 11.13 15.31
C ALA A 134 -10.99 11.75 16.46
N ILE A 135 -10.46 11.74 17.70
CA ILE A 135 -11.12 12.41 18.84
C ILE A 135 -11.33 13.88 18.51
N ARG A 136 -10.30 14.58 18.02
CA ARG A 136 -10.41 16.00 17.64
C ARG A 136 -11.46 16.24 16.56
N SER A 137 -11.47 15.42 15.51
CA SER A 137 -12.44 15.49 14.42
C SER A 137 -13.88 15.28 14.90
N LEU A 138 -14.10 14.30 15.79
CA LEU A 138 -15.40 13.98 16.37
C LEU A 138 -15.94 15.04 17.35
N THR A 139 -15.09 15.92 17.89
CA THR A 139 -15.51 17.02 18.78
C THR A 139 -15.98 18.27 18.02
N LEU A 140 -15.99 18.26 16.69
CA LEU A 140 -16.45 19.37 15.88
C LEU A 140 -17.99 19.40 15.79
N ASP A 141 -18.57 20.59 15.79
CA ASP A 141 -20.00 20.78 15.55
C ASP A 141 -20.33 20.31 14.11
N GLY A 142 -21.31 19.44 13.95
CA GLY A 142 -21.66 18.85 12.65
C GLY A 142 -20.88 17.59 12.27
N ALA A 143 -19.89 17.16 13.06
CA ALA A 143 -19.08 15.95 12.79
C ALA A 143 -19.90 14.67 12.55
N MET A 144 -21.11 14.58 13.12
CA MET A 144 -21.97 13.41 13.01
C MET A 144 -22.44 13.13 11.58
N GLU A 145 -22.51 14.14 10.71
CA GLU A 145 -22.82 13.96 9.30
C GLU A 145 -21.72 13.16 8.60
N GLY A 146 -20.46 13.47 8.86
CA GLY A 146 -19.31 12.71 8.35
C GLY A 146 -19.23 11.29 8.91
N VAL A 147 -19.62 11.08 10.18
CA VAL A 147 -19.72 9.74 10.77
C VAL A 147 -20.81 8.93 10.06
N LYS A 148 -21.97 9.53 9.81
CA LYS A 148 -23.05 8.88 9.06
C LYS A 148 -22.62 8.55 7.63
N PHE A 149 -21.98 9.48 6.94
CA PHE A 149 -21.43 9.25 5.61
C PHE A 149 -20.50 8.03 5.55
N LEU A 150 -19.61 7.90 6.55
CA LEU A 150 -18.64 6.80 6.62
C LEU A 150 -19.27 5.45 7.00
N LEU A 151 -20.16 5.45 8.00
CA LEU A 151 -20.61 4.22 8.66
C LEU A 151 -22.04 3.81 8.34
N GLN A 152 -22.87 4.70 7.83
CA GLN A 152 -24.26 4.39 7.48
C GLN A 152 -24.31 3.83 6.06
N PRO A 153 -24.62 2.54 5.87
CA PRO A 153 -24.69 1.95 4.55
C PRO A 153 -25.91 2.48 3.78
N ASP A 154 -25.65 2.93 2.55
CA ASP A 154 -26.70 3.29 1.60
C ASP A 154 -26.76 2.22 0.49
N PHE A 155 -27.58 1.20 0.70
CA PHE A 155 -27.73 0.11 -0.26
C PHE A 155 -28.34 0.56 -1.60
N GLY A 156 -28.98 1.73 -1.65
CA GLY A 156 -29.52 2.30 -2.89
C GLY A 156 -28.44 2.82 -3.84
N LYS A 157 -27.25 3.10 -3.32
CA LYS A 157 -26.09 3.54 -4.10
C LYS A 157 -25.14 2.39 -4.50
N LEU A 158 -25.43 1.16 -4.05
CA LEU A 158 -24.62 0.00 -4.45
C LEU A 158 -24.85 -0.33 -5.92
N SER A 159 -23.81 -0.14 -6.72
CA SER A 159 -23.74 -0.56 -8.11
C SER A 159 -22.73 -1.70 -8.29
N THR A 160 -22.78 -2.39 -9.42
CA THR A 160 -21.75 -3.37 -9.80
C THR A 160 -20.37 -2.70 -9.87
N GLU A 161 -20.32 -1.48 -10.35
CA GLU A 161 -19.11 -0.65 -10.44
C GLU A 161 -18.49 -0.41 -9.07
N SER A 162 -19.29 0.07 -8.09
CA SER A 162 -18.83 0.29 -6.71
C SER A 162 -18.26 -0.98 -6.08
N LEU A 163 -18.85 -2.15 -6.37
CA LEU A 163 -18.35 -3.44 -5.87
C LEU A 163 -17.01 -3.82 -6.51
N LEU A 164 -16.85 -3.57 -7.81
CA LEU A 164 -15.61 -3.87 -8.53
C LEU A 164 -14.48 -2.92 -8.12
N GLU A 165 -14.76 -1.64 -7.93
CA GLU A 165 -13.83 -0.66 -7.38
C GLU A 165 -13.40 -1.03 -5.96
N ALA A 166 -14.33 -1.41 -5.09
CA ALA A 166 -14.03 -1.86 -3.73
C ALA A 166 -13.14 -3.11 -3.72
N LEU A 167 -13.33 -4.04 -4.67
CA LEU A 167 -12.46 -5.21 -4.82
C LEU A 167 -11.05 -4.80 -5.27
N GLY A 168 -10.94 -3.91 -6.26
CA GLY A 168 -9.66 -3.36 -6.71
C GLY A 168 -8.91 -2.67 -5.57
N GLN A 169 -9.60 -1.81 -4.81
CA GLN A 169 -9.05 -1.15 -3.64
C GLN A 169 -8.62 -2.14 -2.54
N ALA A 170 -9.33 -3.26 -2.36
CA ALA A 170 -8.93 -4.29 -1.40
C ALA A 170 -7.59 -4.96 -1.78
N PHE A 171 -7.31 -5.17 -3.06
CA PHE A 171 -6.01 -5.69 -3.51
C PHE A 171 -4.88 -4.70 -3.23
N PHE A 172 -5.11 -3.41 -3.49
CA PHE A 172 -4.16 -2.36 -3.18
C PHE A 172 -3.91 -2.26 -1.66
N ALA A 173 -4.96 -2.18 -0.85
CA ALA A 173 -4.87 -2.02 0.60
C ALA A 173 -4.17 -3.20 1.30
N LEU A 174 -4.31 -4.41 0.78
CA LEU A 174 -3.66 -5.61 1.31
C LEU A 174 -2.31 -5.89 0.64
N SER A 175 -1.92 -5.09 -0.36
CA SER A 175 -0.69 -5.26 -1.15
C SER A 175 -0.54 -6.66 -1.74
N VAL A 176 -1.66 -7.31 -2.10
CA VAL A 176 -1.65 -8.65 -2.70
C VAL A 176 -1.43 -8.56 -4.22
N GLY A 177 -0.78 -9.57 -4.78
CA GLY A 177 -0.44 -9.61 -6.21
C GLY A 177 0.98 -9.16 -6.55
N LEU A 178 1.66 -8.45 -5.64
CA LEU A 178 3.04 -7.98 -5.84
C LEU A 178 4.11 -8.89 -5.25
N SER A 179 3.71 -10.02 -4.66
CA SER A 179 4.61 -10.92 -3.91
C SER A 179 5.26 -10.26 -2.67
N VAL A 180 4.67 -9.19 -2.13
CA VAL A 180 5.08 -8.58 -0.87
C VAL A 180 5.02 -9.61 0.24
N MET A 181 3.88 -10.26 0.38
CA MET A 181 3.65 -11.22 1.45
C MET A 181 4.36 -12.55 1.20
N VAL A 182 4.64 -12.90 -0.06
CA VAL A 182 5.55 -14.02 -0.39
C VAL A 182 6.95 -13.74 0.19
N THR A 183 7.45 -12.51 0.00
CA THR A 183 8.77 -12.13 0.52
C THR A 183 8.79 -12.16 2.05
N TYR A 184 7.80 -11.52 2.72
CA TYR A 184 7.75 -11.51 4.18
C TYR A 184 7.55 -12.91 4.78
N ALA A 185 6.67 -13.71 4.21
CA ALA A 185 6.42 -15.07 4.69
C ALA A 185 7.61 -16.00 4.52
N SER A 186 8.53 -15.70 3.60
CA SER A 186 9.78 -16.47 3.48
C SER A 186 10.67 -16.39 4.73
N TYR A 187 10.49 -15.36 5.56
CA TYR A 187 11.21 -15.16 6.83
C TYR A 187 10.48 -15.75 8.04
N LEU A 188 9.21 -16.18 7.90
CA LEU A 188 8.41 -16.72 9.00
C LEU A 188 8.91 -18.10 9.44
N ASN A 189 8.82 -18.36 10.75
CA ASN A 189 9.05 -19.67 11.32
C ASN A 189 7.88 -20.61 11.08
N ASP A 190 8.13 -21.92 11.12
CA ASP A 190 7.10 -22.93 10.93
C ASP A 190 6.08 -22.99 12.08
N SER A 191 6.41 -22.44 13.25
CA SER A 191 5.51 -22.32 14.41
C SER A 191 4.45 -21.23 14.28
N GLU A 192 4.55 -20.35 13.30
CA GLU A 192 3.60 -19.24 13.11
C GLU A 192 2.28 -19.74 12.50
N ASP A 193 1.16 -19.25 13.04
CA ASP A 193 -0.17 -19.52 12.51
C ASP A 193 -0.49 -18.58 11.34
N LEU A 194 -0.40 -19.08 10.09
CA LEU A 194 -0.66 -18.27 8.89
C LEU A 194 -2.10 -17.77 8.81
N SER A 195 -3.07 -18.56 9.25
CA SER A 195 -4.49 -18.19 9.19
C SER A 195 -4.76 -17.02 10.13
N ARG A 196 -4.25 -17.12 11.36
CA ARG A 196 -4.35 -16.03 12.35
C ARG A 196 -3.61 -14.78 11.90
N SER A 197 -2.42 -14.93 11.32
CA SER A 197 -1.65 -13.82 10.79
C SER A 197 -2.38 -13.10 9.66
N ALA A 198 -2.97 -13.85 8.70
CA ALA A 198 -3.75 -13.26 7.61
C ALA A 198 -4.99 -12.51 8.14
N LEU A 199 -5.74 -13.10 9.06
CA LEU A 199 -6.90 -12.46 9.68
C LEU A 199 -6.52 -11.22 10.48
N SER A 200 -5.37 -11.23 11.18
CA SER A 200 -4.87 -10.08 11.92
C SER A 200 -4.50 -8.93 10.98
N VAL A 201 -3.82 -9.21 9.87
CA VAL A 201 -3.47 -8.19 8.87
C VAL A 201 -4.74 -7.55 8.30
N VAL A 202 -5.70 -8.37 7.88
CA VAL A 202 -6.97 -7.86 7.31
C VAL A 202 -7.78 -7.09 8.35
N GLY A 203 -7.88 -7.61 9.58
CA GLY A 203 -8.60 -6.95 10.67
C GLY A 203 -7.99 -5.60 11.05
N LEU A 204 -6.66 -5.53 11.19
CA LEU A 204 -5.95 -4.27 11.44
C LEU A 204 -6.11 -3.29 10.29
N ASN A 205 -6.05 -3.75 9.04
CA ASN A 205 -6.28 -2.90 7.87
C ASN A 205 -7.69 -2.25 7.93
N ILE A 206 -8.73 -3.02 8.24
CA ILE A 206 -10.10 -2.50 8.39
C ILE A 206 -10.17 -1.46 9.52
N ILE A 207 -9.59 -1.76 10.68
CA ILE A 207 -9.61 -0.86 11.84
C ILE A 207 -8.93 0.47 11.48
N ILE A 208 -7.74 0.42 10.88
CA ILE A 208 -7.01 1.63 10.48
C ILE A 208 -7.76 2.41 9.41
N SER A 209 -8.39 1.74 8.44
CA SER A 209 -9.21 2.40 7.42
C SER A 209 -10.41 3.14 8.01
N ILE A 210 -11.10 2.53 8.99
CA ILE A 210 -12.20 3.18 9.71
C ILE A 210 -11.68 4.38 10.53
N LEU A 211 -10.55 4.23 11.23
CA LEU A 211 -9.93 5.32 11.98
C LEU A 211 -9.52 6.48 11.07
N ALA A 212 -8.94 6.20 9.91
CA ALA A 212 -8.61 7.21 8.91
C ALA A 212 -9.87 7.95 8.43
N GLY A 213 -10.94 7.21 8.14
CA GLY A 213 -12.23 7.80 7.80
C GLY A 213 -12.79 8.69 8.92
N LEU A 214 -12.67 8.28 10.18
CA LEU A 214 -13.09 9.08 11.35
C LEU A 214 -12.21 10.32 11.59
N VAL A 215 -10.99 10.34 11.10
CA VAL A 215 -10.17 11.57 11.09
C VAL A 215 -10.67 12.54 10.03
N ILE A 216 -10.95 12.03 8.84
CA ILE A 216 -11.15 12.85 7.64
C ILE A 216 -12.60 13.32 7.52
N PHE A 217 -13.56 12.40 7.42
CA PHE A 217 -14.94 12.74 7.06
C PHE A 217 -15.67 13.62 8.08
N PRO A 218 -15.58 13.37 9.41
CA PRO A 218 -16.24 14.27 10.36
C PRO A 218 -15.74 15.70 10.28
N ALA A 219 -14.43 15.90 10.06
CA ALA A 219 -13.86 17.24 9.92
C ALA A 219 -14.25 17.91 8.59
N VAL A 220 -14.22 17.16 7.48
CA VAL A 220 -14.63 17.65 6.14
C VAL A 220 -16.08 18.14 6.17
N PHE A 221 -17.01 17.30 6.69
CA PHE A 221 -18.43 17.65 6.75
C PHE A 221 -18.74 18.75 7.77
N ALA A 222 -18.09 18.73 8.95
CA ALA A 222 -18.29 19.77 9.98
C ALA A 222 -17.93 21.17 9.47
N LEU A 223 -16.98 21.28 8.56
CA LEU A 223 -16.51 22.55 8.02
C LEU A 223 -17.10 22.88 6.63
N GLY A 224 -18.03 22.06 6.15
CA GLY A 224 -18.76 22.30 4.89
C GLY A 224 -17.94 22.11 3.62
N PHE A 225 -16.85 21.31 3.68
CA PHE A 225 -16.09 20.91 2.51
C PHE A 225 -16.70 19.69 1.82
N ASP A 226 -16.54 19.61 0.51
CA ASP A 226 -16.95 18.42 -0.25
C ASP A 226 -15.93 17.30 -0.09
N PRO A 227 -16.37 16.05 0.14
CA PRO A 227 -15.50 14.91 0.19
C PRO A 227 -14.98 14.58 -1.22
N THR A 228 -13.75 14.98 -1.51
CA THR A 228 -13.03 14.63 -2.73
C THR A 228 -12.27 13.31 -2.58
N SER A 229 -11.59 12.88 -3.61
CA SER A 229 -10.75 11.67 -3.61
C SER A 229 -9.34 11.97 -4.10
N GLY A 230 -8.43 11.01 -3.91
CA GLY A 230 -7.06 11.09 -4.38
C GLY A 230 -6.20 12.12 -3.65
N PRO A 231 -5.10 12.57 -4.27
CA PRO A 231 -4.15 13.53 -3.68
C PRO A 231 -4.79 14.87 -3.27
N GLY A 232 -5.82 15.32 -4.00
CA GLY A 232 -6.55 16.55 -3.68
C GLY A 232 -7.15 16.57 -2.28
N LEU A 233 -7.71 15.45 -1.82
CA LEU A 233 -8.22 15.33 -0.46
C LEU A 233 -7.12 15.59 0.58
N VAL A 234 -5.97 14.98 0.40
CA VAL A 234 -4.88 15.00 1.38
C VAL A 234 -4.10 16.33 1.37
N PHE A 235 -3.87 16.90 0.18
CA PHE A 235 -2.95 18.03 0.02
C PHE A 235 -3.63 19.37 -0.24
N VAL A 236 -4.95 19.37 -0.49
CA VAL A 236 -5.73 20.59 -0.68
C VAL A 236 -6.84 20.71 0.36
N VAL A 237 -7.75 19.72 0.43
CA VAL A 237 -8.93 19.81 1.32
C VAL A 237 -8.53 19.73 2.78
N LEU A 238 -7.72 18.75 3.18
CA LEU A 238 -7.33 18.60 4.61
C LEU A 238 -6.51 19.79 5.15
N PRO A 239 -5.53 20.37 4.44
CA PRO A 239 -4.91 21.63 4.88
C PRO A 239 -5.93 22.75 5.10
N ALA A 240 -6.93 22.90 4.21
CA ALA A 240 -8.00 23.87 4.38
C ALA A 240 -8.85 23.58 5.63
N VAL A 241 -9.24 22.34 5.83
CA VAL A 241 -9.97 21.88 7.02
C VAL A 241 -9.18 22.16 8.31
N PHE A 242 -7.89 21.82 8.35
CA PHE A 242 -7.06 22.10 9.52
C PHE A 242 -6.87 23.61 9.78
N ASN A 243 -6.84 24.44 8.72
CA ASN A 243 -6.70 25.89 8.84
C ASN A 243 -7.86 26.53 9.61
N GLU A 244 -9.08 25.98 9.49
CA GLU A 244 -10.27 26.46 10.21
C GLU A 244 -10.31 26.02 11.70
N LEU A 245 -9.43 25.11 12.09
CA LEU A 245 -9.43 24.60 13.45
C LEU A 245 -8.57 25.45 14.41
N ALA A 246 -9.02 25.58 15.66
CA ALA A 246 -8.16 26.08 16.71
C ALA A 246 -6.92 25.19 16.85
N PHE A 247 -5.72 25.78 16.82
CA PHE A 247 -4.43 25.07 16.77
C PHE A 247 -4.24 24.19 15.51
N GLY A 248 -4.92 24.52 14.40
CA GLY A 248 -4.96 23.74 13.18
C GLY A 248 -3.57 23.41 12.62
N GLY A 249 -2.61 24.34 12.69
CA GLY A 249 -1.23 24.08 12.26
C GLY A 249 -0.54 22.94 13.01
N VAL A 250 -0.83 22.79 14.31
CA VAL A 250 -0.29 21.68 15.13
C VAL A 250 -0.93 20.35 14.72
N PHE A 251 -2.26 20.33 14.56
CA PHE A 251 -2.96 19.12 14.12
C PHE A 251 -2.57 18.72 12.69
N PHE A 252 -2.37 19.69 11.80
CA PHE A 252 -1.88 19.44 10.45
C PHE A 252 -0.46 18.86 10.46
N PHE A 253 0.46 19.41 11.26
CA PHE A 253 1.80 18.87 11.43
C PHE A 253 1.78 17.43 11.94
N ILE A 254 0.95 17.14 12.96
CA ILE A 254 0.75 15.78 13.48
C ILE A 254 0.22 14.84 12.38
N PHE A 255 -0.74 15.31 11.57
CA PHE A 255 -1.28 14.55 10.45
C PHE A 255 -0.23 14.25 9.39
N MET A 256 0.65 15.20 9.06
CA MET A 256 1.76 14.96 8.12
C MET A 256 2.78 13.95 8.67
N ILE A 257 3.08 13.96 9.96
CA ILE A 257 3.93 12.92 10.59
C ILE A 257 3.26 11.55 10.50
N LEU A 258 1.95 11.48 10.75
CA LEU A 258 1.17 10.25 10.62
C LEU A 258 1.27 9.69 9.20
N LEU A 259 1.04 10.53 8.19
CA LEU A 259 1.16 10.13 6.79
C LEU A 259 2.58 9.70 6.42
N LEU A 260 3.60 10.41 6.92
CA LEU A 260 5.00 10.04 6.69
C LEU A 260 5.31 8.66 7.27
N PHE A 261 4.84 8.34 8.46
CA PHE A 261 5.03 7.02 9.06
C PHE A 261 4.29 5.93 8.28
N ALA A 262 3.05 6.19 7.85
CA ALA A 262 2.28 5.25 7.05
C ALA A 262 2.96 4.97 5.70
N THR A 263 3.43 6.01 5.01
CA THR A 263 4.09 5.87 3.71
C THR A 263 5.46 5.22 3.81
N LEU A 264 6.27 5.56 4.81
CA LEU A 264 7.59 4.94 5.01
C LEU A 264 7.49 3.45 5.34
N THR A 265 6.56 3.04 6.21
CA THR A 265 6.39 1.61 6.55
C THR A 265 6.00 0.78 5.34
N SER A 266 5.16 1.31 4.45
CA SER A 266 4.83 0.70 3.17
C SER A 266 6.03 0.65 2.22
N ALA A 267 6.77 1.76 2.11
CA ALA A 267 7.96 1.84 1.25
C ALA A 267 9.06 0.83 1.67
N PHE A 268 9.24 0.59 2.98
CA PHE A 268 10.17 -0.44 3.45
C PHE A 268 9.79 -1.81 2.92
N SER A 269 8.52 -2.15 2.97
CA SER A 269 8.00 -3.44 2.53
C SER A 269 8.17 -3.64 1.03
N ILE A 270 7.88 -2.61 0.25
CA ILE A 270 7.95 -2.69 -1.22
C ILE A 270 9.42 -2.76 -1.68
N LEU A 271 10.32 -1.96 -1.08
CA LEU A 271 11.74 -1.99 -1.42
C LEU A 271 12.38 -3.35 -1.07
N GLU A 272 11.95 -3.98 0.05
CA GLU A 272 12.45 -5.28 0.49
C GLU A 272 12.28 -6.36 -0.57
N ILE A 273 11.23 -6.35 -1.36
CA ILE A 273 11.00 -7.33 -2.42
C ILE A 273 12.19 -7.34 -3.40
N THR A 274 12.52 -6.16 -3.92
CA THR A 274 13.65 -6.00 -4.86
C THR A 274 14.99 -6.31 -4.19
N VAL A 275 15.18 -5.88 -2.95
CA VAL A 275 16.42 -6.14 -2.18
C VAL A 275 16.61 -7.62 -1.94
N SER A 276 15.58 -8.37 -1.57
CA SER A 276 15.65 -9.81 -1.33
C SER A 276 16.12 -10.57 -2.57
N VAL A 277 15.61 -10.18 -3.74
CA VAL A 277 15.98 -10.77 -5.04
C VAL A 277 17.42 -10.47 -5.42
N ILE A 278 17.86 -9.19 -5.29
CA ILE A 278 19.22 -8.79 -5.68
C ILE A 278 20.27 -9.37 -4.70
N SER A 279 19.98 -9.38 -3.41
CA SER A 279 20.90 -9.89 -2.39
C SER A 279 21.04 -11.41 -2.42
N ARG A 280 20.07 -12.12 -3.01
CA ARG A 280 20.01 -13.59 -3.05
C ARG A 280 20.20 -14.21 -1.66
N GLU A 281 19.55 -13.63 -0.64
CA GLU A 281 19.64 -14.07 0.76
C GLU A 281 21.07 -13.99 1.35
N ASN A 282 22.00 -13.31 0.69
CA ASN A 282 23.35 -13.14 1.19
C ASN A 282 23.45 -11.85 2.04
N PRO A 283 23.63 -11.97 3.38
CA PRO A 283 23.67 -10.80 4.27
C PRO A 283 24.79 -9.82 3.93
N SER A 284 25.94 -10.30 3.42
CA SER A 284 27.08 -9.43 3.09
C SER A 284 26.80 -8.51 1.90
N ARG A 285 25.89 -8.90 1.02
CA ARG A 285 25.49 -8.10 -0.16
C ARG A 285 24.33 -7.15 0.13
N ARG A 286 23.63 -7.32 1.26
CA ARG A 286 22.38 -6.63 1.56
C ARG A 286 22.51 -5.11 1.47
N LYS A 287 23.50 -4.51 2.14
CA LYS A 287 23.71 -3.04 2.11
C LYS A 287 23.84 -2.54 0.67
N ARG A 288 24.72 -3.16 -0.13
CA ARG A 288 24.91 -2.78 -1.53
C ARG A 288 23.64 -2.99 -2.36
N SER A 289 22.94 -4.10 -2.16
CA SER A 289 21.69 -4.40 -2.87
C SER A 289 20.61 -3.37 -2.56
N THR A 290 20.49 -2.92 -1.31
CA THR A 290 19.51 -1.91 -0.90
C THR A 290 19.78 -0.56 -1.58
N TRP A 291 21.05 -0.12 -1.61
CA TRP A 291 21.40 1.11 -2.30
C TRP A 291 21.18 1.03 -3.81
N ILE A 292 21.51 -0.11 -4.45
CA ILE A 292 21.26 -0.32 -5.88
C ILE A 292 19.75 -0.30 -6.14
N ALA A 293 18.96 -1.07 -5.38
CA ALA A 293 17.51 -1.13 -5.55
C ALA A 293 16.87 0.25 -5.36
N GLY A 294 17.24 0.97 -4.29
CA GLY A 294 16.71 2.30 -4.02
C GLY A 294 17.10 3.32 -5.08
N PHE A 295 18.33 3.29 -5.57
CA PHE A 295 18.79 4.18 -6.65
C PHE A 295 18.06 3.90 -7.97
N VAL A 296 17.90 2.63 -8.34
CA VAL A 296 17.14 2.25 -9.55
C VAL A 296 15.67 2.70 -9.41
N THR A 297 15.06 2.49 -8.26
CA THR A 297 13.68 2.95 -8.00
C THR A 297 13.57 4.46 -8.13
N PHE A 298 14.51 5.21 -7.56
CA PHE A 298 14.56 6.67 -7.71
C PHE A 298 14.65 7.08 -9.18
N LEU A 299 15.58 6.50 -9.96
CA LEU A 299 15.73 6.81 -11.39
C LEU A 299 14.44 6.53 -12.18
N VAL A 300 13.79 5.39 -11.93
CA VAL A 300 12.50 5.05 -12.56
C VAL A 300 11.39 6.02 -12.14
N GLY A 301 11.48 6.61 -10.95
CA GLY A 301 10.52 7.58 -10.43
C GLY A 301 10.72 9.02 -10.94
N ILE A 302 11.88 9.37 -11.50
CA ILE A 302 12.13 10.73 -12.03
C ILE A 302 11.05 11.20 -13.01
N PRO A 303 10.64 10.41 -14.03
CA PRO A 303 9.58 10.85 -14.93
C PRO A 303 8.25 11.11 -14.22
N SER A 304 7.91 10.29 -13.21
CA SER A 304 6.72 10.50 -12.39
C SER A 304 6.81 11.79 -11.54
N ALA A 305 7.99 12.09 -10.98
CA ALA A 305 8.22 13.31 -10.22
C ALA A 305 8.13 14.58 -11.08
N LEU A 306 8.44 14.48 -12.36
CA LEU A 306 8.41 15.58 -13.32
C LEU A 306 7.08 15.69 -14.08
N SER A 307 6.13 14.77 -13.85
CA SER A 307 4.89 14.66 -14.62
C SER A 307 3.97 15.88 -14.55
N PHE A 308 4.01 16.62 -13.46
CA PHE A 308 3.15 17.79 -13.25
C PHE A 308 3.84 19.13 -13.56
N GLY A 309 5.15 19.11 -13.86
CA GLY A 309 5.95 20.27 -14.23
C GLY A 309 6.51 20.15 -15.65
N ILE A 310 7.80 19.83 -15.77
CA ILE A 310 8.52 19.81 -17.07
C ILE A 310 7.89 18.83 -18.07
N LEU A 311 7.30 17.72 -17.63
CA LEU A 311 6.68 16.69 -18.47
C LEU A 311 5.14 16.76 -18.48
N SER A 312 4.53 17.87 -18.03
CA SER A 312 3.06 18.01 -17.97
C SER A 312 2.38 17.82 -19.32
N ASP A 313 3.03 18.27 -20.41
CA ASP A 313 2.51 18.14 -21.76
C ASP A 313 2.71 16.73 -22.36
N PHE A 314 3.55 15.93 -21.74
CA PHE A 314 3.81 14.55 -22.19
C PHE A 314 2.81 13.60 -21.58
N THR A 315 1.78 13.27 -22.33
CA THR A 315 0.75 12.32 -21.91
C THR A 315 0.73 11.08 -22.82
N LEU A 316 0.51 9.91 -22.22
CA LEU A 316 0.29 8.65 -22.92
C LEU A 316 -1.11 8.13 -22.58
N PHE A 317 -1.91 7.82 -23.59
CA PHE A 317 -3.31 7.43 -23.41
C PHE A 317 -4.14 8.43 -22.59
N GLY A 318 -3.84 9.73 -22.71
CA GLY A 318 -4.51 10.79 -21.96
C GLY A 318 -4.13 10.87 -20.46
N LYS A 319 -3.10 10.15 -20.03
CA LYS A 319 -2.60 10.12 -18.64
C LYS A 319 -1.20 10.70 -18.56
N THR A 320 -0.89 11.39 -17.46
CA THR A 320 0.50 11.75 -17.13
C THR A 320 1.33 10.49 -16.88
N ILE A 321 2.67 10.60 -16.83
CA ILE A 321 3.53 9.43 -16.53
C ILE A 321 3.24 8.92 -15.11
N PHE A 322 2.97 9.81 -14.15
CA PHE A 322 2.58 9.44 -12.80
C PHE A 322 1.26 8.65 -12.80
N ASP A 323 0.20 9.19 -13.41
CA ASP A 323 -1.10 8.53 -13.47
C ASP A 323 -1.05 7.21 -14.24
N LEU A 324 -0.20 7.12 -15.27
CA LEU A 324 0.00 5.90 -16.03
C LEU A 324 0.70 4.83 -15.18
N ALA A 325 1.73 5.21 -14.40
CA ALA A 325 2.43 4.29 -13.49
C ALA A 325 1.48 3.77 -12.39
N ASP A 326 0.65 4.65 -11.82
CA ASP A 326 -0.38 4.27 -10.87
C ASP A 326 -1.42 3.35 -11.52
N TYR A 327 -1.96 3.70 -12.68
CA TYR A 327 -2.94 2.88 -13.41
C TYR A 327 -2.40 1.47 -13.71
N ILE A 328 -1.17 1.38 -14.26
CA ILE A 328 -0.54 0.09 -14.56
C ILE A 328 -0.39 -0.75 -13.30
N THR A 329 -0.01 -0.14 -12.19
CA THR A 329 0.21 -0.86 -10.94
C THR A 329 -1.10 -1.26 -10.28
N SER A 330 -2.00 -0.29 -10.06
CA SER A 330 -3.21 -0.46 -9.27
C SER A 330 -4.31 -1.23 -10.01
N ASN A 331 -4.50 -0.92 -11.31
CA ASN A 331 -5.60 -1.46 -12.09
C ASN A 331 -5.21 -2.72 -12.90
N LEU A 332 -3.93 -2.92 -13.18
CA LEU A 332 -3.50 -4.08 -13.97
C LEU A 332 -2.60 -5.03 -13.19
N ALA A 333 -1.47 -4.57 -12.64
CA ALA A 333 -0.46 -5.46 -12.07
C ALA A 333 -0.93 -6.15 -10.78
N LEU A 334 -1.58 -5.42 -9.86
CA LEU A 334 -2.13 -5.99 -8.63
C LEU A 334 -3.22 -7.04 -8.90
N PRO A 335 -4.26 -6.77 -9.70
CA PRO A 335 -5.25 -7.78 -10.03
C PRO A 335 -4.66 -8.96 -10.81
N LEU A 336 -3.82 -8.73 -11.84
CA LEU A 336 -3.19 -9.81 -12.59
C LEU A 336 -2.30 -10.69 -11.71
N GLY A 337 -1.48 -10.08 -10.85
CA GLY A 337 -0.65 -10.81 -9.90
C GLY A 337 -1.49 -11.65 -8.96
N SER A 338 -2.57 -11.08 -8.40
CA SER A 338 -3.53 -11.79 -7.54
C SER A 338 -4.22 -12.96 -8.26
N LEU A 339 -4.59 -12.77 -9.54
CA LEU A 339 -5.16 -13.82 -10.37
C LEU A 339 -4.17 -14.99 -10.52
N PHE A 340 -2.93 -14.69 -10.93
CA PHE A 340 -1.92 -15.72 -11.14
C PHE A 340 -1.48 -16.40 -9.85
N ILE A 341 -1.44 -15.71 -8.71
CA ILE A 341 -1.22 -16.32 -7.38
C ILE A 341 -2.34 -17.29 -7.05
N SER A 342 -3.59 -16.90 -7.27
CA SER A 342 -4.76 -17.76 -7.07
C SER A 342 -4.71 -19.01 -7.96
N LEU A 343 -4.37 -18.86 -9.25
CA LEU A 343 -4.19 -19.96 -10.18
C LEU A 343 -2.99 -20.84 -9.79
N PHE A 344 -1.90 -20.26 -9.32
CA PHE A 344 -0.73 -21.01 -8.88
C PHE A 344 -1.06 -21.92 -7.71
N VAL A 345 -1.69 -21.40 -6.67
CA VAL A 345 -2.08 -22.18 -5.49
C VAL A 345 -3.19 -23.17 -5.83
N GLY A 346 -4.17 -22.78 -6.64
CA GLY A 346 -5.31 -23.63 -7.00
C GLY A 346 -4.98 -24.78 -7.93
N TYR A 347 -3.92 -24.65 -8.78
CA TYR A 347 -3.69 -25.60 -9.88
C TYR A 347 -2.23 -26.07 -10.02
N ALA A 348 -1.23 -25.34 -9.51
CA ALA A 348 0.18 -25.68 -9.67
C ALA A 348 0.82 -26.26 -8.40
N MET A 349 0.34 -25.87 -7.21
CA MET A 349 0.81 -26.43 -5.95
C MET A 349 0.10 -27.75 -5.61
N ASP A 350 0.84 -28.67 -4.96
CA ASP A 350 0.23 -29.88 -4.42
C ASP A 350 -0.69 -29.56 -3.25
N ARG A 351 -1.93 -30.07 -3.31
CA ARG A 351 -2.98 -29.83 -2.30
C ARG A 351 -2.59 -30.35 -0.92
N LYS A 352 -1.85 -31.48 -0.83
CA LYS A 352 -1.38 -32.02 0.45
C LYS A 352 -0.30 -31.11 1.05
N ALA A 353 0.60 -30.59 0.21
CA ALA A 353 1.62 -29.63 0.65
C ALA A 353 1.00 -28.35 1.21
N ILE A 354 -0.03 -27.82 0.55
CA ILE A 354 -0.78 -26.64 1.02
C ILE A 354 -1.43 -26.91 2.37
N TYR A 355 -2.12 -28.06 2.51
CA TYR A 355 -2.78 -28.44 3.75
C TYR A 355 -1.78 -28.60 4.90
N ASN A 356 -0.67 -29.30 4.66
CA ASN A 356 0.40 -29.49 5.63
C ASN A 356 1.02 -28.14 6.05
N GLU A 357 1.19 -27.23 5.10
CA GLU A 357 1.74 -25.90 5.39
C GLU A 357 0.81 -25.10 6.30
N LEU A 358 -0.49 -25.15 6.07
CA LEU A 358 -1.49 -24.48 6.92
C LEU A 358 -1.63 -25.13 8.30
N GLN A 359 -1.33 -26.42 8.45
CA GLN A 359 -1.34 -27.12 9.75
C GLN A 359 -0.13 -26.75 10.63
N LYS A 360 0.93 -26.21 10.06
CA LYS A 360 2.07 -25.73 10.84
C LYS A 360 1.65 -24.53 11.68
N GLY A 361 1.91 -24.57 12.97
CA GLY A 361 1.58 -23.51 13.91
C GLY A 361 0.10 -23.40 14.32
N SER A 362 -0.82 -24.13 13.68
CA SER A 362 -2.25 -24.17 14.06
C SER A 362 -2.96 -25.43 13.58
N ALA A 363 -3.97 -25.86 14.32
CA ALA A 363 -4.86 -26.93 13.90
C ALA A 363 -6.07 -26.37 13.14
N ILE A 364 -5.99 -26.30 11.83
CA ILE A 364 -7.14 -25.90 11.01
C ILE A 364 -8.08 -27.10 10.75
N SER A 365 -9.39 -26.85 10.74
CA SER A 365 -10.36 -27.88 10.39
C SER A 365 -10.32 -28.20 8.89
N VAL A 366 -10.60 -29.44 8.55
CA VAL A 366 -10.69 -29.88 7.14
C VAL A 366 -11.77 -29.10 6.38
N SER A 367 -12.86 -28.72 7.06
CA SER A 367 -13.95 -27.95 6.46
C SER A 367 -13.50 -26.53 6.10
N PHE A 368 -12.75 -25.86 7.00
CA PHE A 368 -12.15 -24.54 6.71
C PHE A 368 -11.21 -24.63 5.52
N PHE A 369 -10.30 -25.62 5.49
CA PHE A 369 -9.40 -25.83 4.37
C PHE A 369 -10.14 -26.01 3.05
N LYS A 370 -11.18 -26.87 3.03
CA LYS A 370 -11.98 -27.12 1.81
C LYS A 370 -12.65 -25.83 1.31
N ALA A 371 -13.27 -25.05 2.20
CA ALA A 371 -13.93 -23.79 1.86
C ALA A 371 -12.93 -22.76 1.33
N TRP A 372 -11.81 -22.54 2.03
CA TRP A 372 -10.75 -21.64 1.60
C TRP A 372 -10.15 -22.05 0.24
N TYR A 373 -9.82 -23.35 0.08
CA TYR A 373 -9.24 -23.84 -1.17
C TYR A 373 -10.20 -23.73 -2.35
N PHE A 374 -11.50 -23.96 -2.12
CA PHE A 374 -12.55 -23.72 -3.13
C PHE A 374 -12.60 -22.22 -3.51
N THR A 375 -12.57 -21.34 -2.54
CA THR A 375 -12.57 -19.89 -2.77
C THR A 375 -11.36 -19.47 -3.61
N VAL A 376 -10.13 -19.88 -3.24
CA VAL A 376 -8.91 -19.55 -3.99
C VAL A 376 -8.95 -20.14 -5.40
N ARG A 377 -9.45 -21.35 -5.55
CA ARG A 377 -9.40 -22.04 -6.85
C ARG A 377 -10.42 -21.54 -7.84
N TYR A 378 -11.62 -21.13 -7.39
CA TYR A 378 -12.74 -20.79 -8.27
C TYR A 378 -13.26 -19.38 -8.07
N LEU A 379 -13.57 -18.95 -6.85
CA LEU A 379 -14.21 -17.66 -6.61
C LEU A 379 -13.24 -16.49 -6.83
N CYS A 380 -12.02 -16.60 -6.34
CA CYS A 380 -11.02 -15.54 -6.53
C CYS A 380 -10.73 -15.27 -8.01
N PRO A 381 -10.43 -16.26 -8.87
CA PRO A 381 -10.21 -15.99 -10.30
C PRO A 381 -11.38 -15.31 -10.98
N ILE A 382 -12.61 -15.75 -10.69
CA ILE A 382 -13.82 -15.17 -11.31
C ILE A 382 -13.99 -13.71 -10.88
N ALA A 383 -13.87 -13.41 -9.58
CA ALA A 383 -14.00 -12.07 -9.05
C ALA A 383 -12.91 -11.13 -9.60
N ILE A 384 -11.65 -11.62 -9.69
CA ILE A 384 -10.54 -10.82 -10.19
C ILE A 384 -10.68 -10.56 -11.69
N LEU A 385 -11.11 -11.53 -12.47
CA LEU A 385 -11.39 -11.33 -13.90
C LEU A 385 -12.48 -10.28 -14.10
N ALA A 386 -13.54 -10.26 -13.28
CA ALA A 386 -14.56 -9.22 -13.34
C ALA A 386 -13.97 -7.82 -13.08
N VAL A 387 -13.09 -7.68 -12.08
CA VAL A 387 -12.37 -6.42 -11.81
C VAL A 387 -11.51 -6.00 -13.00
N LEU A 388 -10.74 -6.94 -13.57
CA LEU A 388 -9.87 -6.64 -14.72
C LEU A 388 -10.67 -6.19 -15.95
N PHE A 389 -11.78 -6.86 -16.27
CA PHE A 389 -12.63 -6.46 -17.39
C PHE A 389 -13.21 -5.05 -17.17
N TYR A 390 -13.63 -4.73 -15.95
CA TYR A 390 -14.12 -3.40 -15.61
C TYR A 390 -13.03 -2.32 -15.68
N SER A 391 -11.81 -2.64 -15.25
CA SER A 391 -10.70 -1.67 -15.24
C SER A 391 -10.14 -1.34 -16.62
N VAL A 392 -10.38 -2.20 -17.62
CA VAL A 392 -9.86 -2.06 -18.99
C VAL A 392 -10.94 -1.58 -19.98
N GLY A 393 -12.22 -1.82 -19.68
CA GLY A 393 -13.36 -1.41 -20.52
C GLY A 393 -13.89 -0.05 -20.17
#